data_7504ef169fa8cca9e427397476610842
#
_entry.id   7504ef169fa8cca9e427397476610842
#
_cell.length_a   1.000
_cell.length_b   1.000
_cell.length_c   1.000
_cell.angle_alpha   90.00
_cell.angle_beta   90.00
_cell.angle_gamma   90.00
#
_symmetry.space_group_name_H-M   'P 1'
#
loop_
_entity.id
_entity.type
_entity.pdbx_description
1 polymer ?
#
loop_
_entity_poly.entity_id
_entity_poly.type
_entity_poly.pdbx_seq_one_letter_code
_entity_poly.pdbx_strand_id
1 'polypeptide(L)'
;MNVSESTVLEKVCRPSAVARHITLIDPAKQTAEVAAQRAMVAVECGSSMIFVGGSTDTPDDVVHATCTAIQEALELRMFAASQDPNGEESAWDVPVVLFPGGAHALSPAADAITFMMLMNSTKRAFLVGEQVRGAPYLERFGVEALPTGYVVCAPGGRVGEVGGAELIQPDDVDLVHAYALCARMYGFSLLYLEAGSGANTPVHPDLITTAASVEGLTLLVGGGMRTADDVARAVEAGAQWIVTGTVTEDASSMDELRERLTSLIGACG
;
A
#
# COMPACT_ATOMS: atom_id res chain seq x y z
N MET A 1 -11.66 -13.04 28.89
CA MET A 1 -10.78 -11.93 28.55
C MET A 1 -11.03 -11.63 27.11
N ASN A 2 -11.68 -10.49 26.78
CA ASN A 2 -11.75 -10.06 25.39
C ASN A 2 -10.32 -9.75 24.96
N VAL A 3 -9.75 -10.55 24.08
CA VAL A 3 -8.55 -10.18 23.33
C VAL A 3 -9.03 -9.04 22.44
N SER A 4 -8.62 -7.82 22.74
CA SER A 4 -8.84 -6.68 21.84
C SER A 4 -8.18 -7.06 20.52
N GLU A 5 -8.96 -7.15 19.45
CA GLU A 5 -8.40 -7.31 18.11
C GLU A 5 -7.40 -6.19 17.87
N SER A 6 -6.20 -6.54 17.38
CA SER A 6 -5.19 -5.52 17.06
C SER A 6 -5.68 -4.67 15.90
N THR A 7 -5.51 -3.35 16.00
CA THR A 7 -5.87 -2.43 14.90
C THR A 7 -5.02 -2.67 13.66
N VAL A 8 -5.47 -2.19 12.49
CA VAL A 8 -4.69 -2.30 11.25
C VAL A 8 -3.35 -1.58 11.39
N LEU A 9 -3.32 -0.41 12.05
CA LEU A 9 -2.09 0.32 12.33
C LEU A 9 -1.11 -0.50 13.17
N GLU A 10 -1.59 -1.17 14.22
CA GLU A 10 -0.77 -2.06 15.04
C GLU A 10 -0.22 -3.24 14.24
N LYS A 11 -1.04 -3.84 13.35
CA LYS A 11 -0.60 -4.91 12.43
C LYS A 11 0.51 -4.39 11.50
N VAL A 12 0.35 -3.20 10.91
CA VAL A 12 1.32 -2.59 9.99
C VAL A 12 2.63 -2.25 10.69
N CYS A 13 2.57 -1.62 11.85
CA CYS A 13 3.74 -1.16 12.59
C CYS A 13 4.44 -2.27 13.40
N ARG A 14 3.88 -3.48 13.47
CA ARG A 14 4.48 -4.60 14.21
C ARG A 14 5.85 -4.94 13.61
N PRO A 15 6.91 -5.00 14.42
CA PRO A 15 8.22 -5.45 13.95
C PRO A 15 8.16 -6.84 13.33
N SER A 16 8.88 -7.04 12.25
CA SER A 16 9.02 -8.32 11.55
C SER A 16 10.50 -8.57 11.23
N ALA A 17 10.92 -9.83 11.25
CA ALA A 17 12.27 -10.22 10.87
C ALA A 17 12.50 -10.16 9.35
N VAL A 18 11.42 -10.18 8.57
CA VAL A 18 11.43 -10.10 7.10
C VAL A 18 10.54 -8.95 6.66
N ALA A 19 10.80 -8.41 5.49
CA ALA A 19 9.89 -7.44 4.89
C ALA A 19 8.57 -8.11 4.50
N ARG A 20 7.49 -7.33 4.48
CA ARG A 20 6.14 -7.82 4.13
C ARG A 20 5.69 -7.21 2.81
N HIS A 21 4.74 -7.86 2.18
CA HIS A 21 4.26 -7.47 0.87
C HIS A 21 2.83 -6.93 0.92
N ILE A 22 2.58 -5.88 0.15
CA ILE A 22 1.26 -5.30 -0.12
C ILE A 22 0.99 -5.42 -1.61
N THR A 23 -0.14 -5.99 -1.97
CA THR A 23 -0.63 -5.94 -3.35
C THR A 23 -1.57 -4.75 -3.52
N LEU A 24 -1.25 -3.86 -4.44
CA LEU A 24 -2.11 -2.74 -4.84
C LEU A 24 -2.99 -3.17 -6.02
N ILE A 25 -4.28 -2.98 -5.86
CA ILE A 25 -5.32 -3.24 -6.88
C ILE A 25 -5.95 -1.89 -7.28
N ASP A 26 -5.81 -1.53 -8.55
CA ASP A 26 -6.46 -0.34 -9.11
C ASP A 26 -7.87 -0.71 -9.61
N PRO A 27 -8.94 -0.20 -8.97
CA PRO A 27 -10.31 -0.51 -9.33
C PRO A 27 -10.73 0.05 -10.69
N ALA A 28 -10.01 1.04 -11.25
CA ALA A 28 -10.29 1.57 -12.59
C ALA A 28 -9.84 0.64 -13.72
N LYS A 29 -9.03 -0.37 -13.43
CA LYS A 29 -8.40 -1.22 -14.45
C LYS A 29 -9.00 -2.62 -14.58
N GLN A 30 -10.00 -2.94 -13.77
CA GLN A 30 -10.60 -4.27 -13.72
C GLN A 30 -12.00 -4.23 -13.10
N THR A 31 -12.79 -5.29 -13.31
CA THR A 31 -14.06 -5.44 -12.59
C THR A 31 -13.82 -5.87 -11.14
N ALA A 32 -14.82 -5.68 -10.28
CA ALA A 32 -14.74 -6.06 -8.87
C ALA A 32 -14.47 -7.57 -8.68
N GLU A 33 -15.06 -8.42 -9.53
CA GLU A 33 -14.85 -9.87 -9.51
C GLU A 33 -13.42 -10.26 -9.87
N VAL A 34 -12.84 -9.61 -10.89
CA VAL A 34 -11.43 -9.84 -11.27
C VAL A 34 -10.49 -9.33 -10.17
N ALA A 35 -10.82 -8.19 -9.56
CA ALA A 35 -10.06 -7.64 -8.43
C ALA A 35 -10.04 -8.62 -7.24
N ALA A 36 -11.20 -9.20 -6.88
CA ALA A 36 -11.29 -10.21 -5.82
C ALA A 36 -10.46 -11.46 -6.14
N GLN A 37 -10.54 -11.98 -7.38
CA GLN A 37 -9.72 -13.13 -7.79
C GLN A 37 -8.22 -12.85 -7.70
N ARG A 38 -7.77 -11.67 -8.14
CA ARG A 38 -6.37 -11.25 -8.05
C ARG A 38 -5.92 -11.06 -6.59
N ALA A 39 -6.78 -10.50 -5.74
CA ALA A 39 -6.52 -10.38 -4.31
C ALA A 39 -6.33 -11.76 -3.66
N MET A 40 -7.20 -12.74 -3.98
CA MET A 40 -7.05 -14.10 -3.45
C MET A 40 -5.73 -14.74 -3.87
N VAL A 41 -5.36 -14.64 -5.15
CA VAL A 41 -4.04 -15.12 -5.62
C VAL A 41 -2.90 -14.44 -4.89
N ALA A 42 -3.01 -13.13 -4.64
CA ALA A 42 -1.98 -12.39 -3.93
C ALA A 42 -1.81 -12.85 -2.48
N VAL A 43 -2.92 -13.07 -1.77
CA VAL A 43 -2.90 -13.59 -0.39
C VAL A 43 -2.34 -15.02 -0.35
N GLU A 44 -2.75 -15.89 -1.29
CA GLU A 44 -2.20 -17.25 -1.43
C GLU A 44 -0.68 -17.25 -1.69
N CYS A 45 -0.15 -16.20 -2.34
CA CYS A 45 1.29 -16.03 -2.54
C CYS A 45 2.01 -15.39 -1.35
N GLY A 46 1.29 -14.89 -0.33
CA GLY A 46 1.87 -14.32 0.89
C GLY A 46 1.76 -12.79 1.02
N SER A 47 0.93 -12.12 0.19
CA SER A 47 0.61 -10.71 0.47
C SER A 47 -0.10 -10.59 1.80
N SER A 48 0.40 -9.71 2.66
CA SER A 48 -0.10 -9.52 4.02
C SER A 48 -1.08 -8.34 4.15
N MET A 49 -1.36 -7.66 3.03
CA MET A 49 -2.30 -6.54 2.94
C MET A 49 -2.69 -6.30 1.49
N ILE A 50 -3.92 -5.86 1.28
CA ILE A 50 -4.42 -5.43 -0.04
C ILE A 50 -4.68 -3.93 0.01
N PHE A 51 -4.00 -3.17 -0.86
CA PHE A 51 -4.34 -1.78 -1.13
C PHE A 51 -5.35 -1.71 -2.28
N VAL A 52 -6.40 -0.90 -2.10
CA VAL A 52 -7.39 -0.62 -3.15
C VAL A 52 -7.36 0.85 -3.48
N GLY A 53 -6.98 1.18 -4.70
CA GLY A 53 -6.88 2.57 -5.14
C GLY A 53 -5.88 2.76 -6.26
N GLY A 54 -5.53 4.02 -6.50
CA GLY A 54 -4.59 4.42 -7.54
C GLY A 54 -4.64 5.91 -7.81
N SER A 55 -3.83 6.36 -8.77
CA SER A 55 -3.77 7.77 -9.20
C SER A 55 -4.84 8.13 -10.26
N THR A 56 -5.80 7.26 -10.48
CA THR A 56 -6.93 7.46 -11.40
C THR A 56 -8.10 8.08 -10.64
N ASP A 57 -8.87 8.94 -11.31
CA ASP A 57 -10.10 9.53 -10.77
C ASP A 57 -11.23 8.48 -10.82
N THR A 58 -11.25 7.57 -9.86
CA THR A 58 -12.17 6.44 -9.80
C THR A 58 -13.32 6.77 -8.85
N PRO A 59 -14.59 6.64 -9.29
CA PRO A 59 -15.77 6.94 -8.48
C PRO A 59 -15.89 6.04 -7.23
N ASP A 60 -16.51 6.57 -6.18
CA ASP A 60 -16.74 5.86 -4.89
C ASP A 60 -17.46 4.52 -5.08
N ASP A 61 -18.44 4.42 -5.95
CA ASP A 61 -19.22 3.20 -6.20
C ASP A 61 -18.35 2.08 -6.77
N VAL A 62 -17.42 2.39 -7.66
CA VAL A 62 -16.46 1.41 -8.23
C VAL A 62 -15.47 0.95 -7.17
N VAL A 63 -14.96 1.89 -6.37
CA VAL A 63 -14.06 1.57 -5.24
C VAL A 63 -14.79 0.70 -4.21
N HIS A 64 -16.04 1.08 -3.87
CA HIS A 64 -16.85 0.33 -2.91
C HIS A 64 -17.16 -1.08 -3.40
N ALA A 65 -17.58 -1.25 -4.65
CA ALA A 65 -17.82 -2.57 -5.23
C ALA A 65 -16.55 -3.44 -5.19
N THR A 66 -15.38 -2.86 -5.47
CA THR A 66 -14.11 -3.58 -5.43
C THR A 66 -13.75 -4.01 -4.00
N CYS A 67 -13.82 -3.11 -3.01
CA CYS A 67 -13.58 -3.44 -1.60
C CYS A 67 -14.52 -4.52 -1.12
N THR A 68 -15.83 -4.40 -1.41
CA THR A 68 -16.85 -5.38 -0.99
C THR A 68 -16.55 -6.76 -1.57
N ALA A 69 -16.25 -6.85 -2.87
CA ALA A 69 -15.95 -8.13 -3.51
C ALA A 69 -14.68 -8.80 -2.94
N ILE A 70 -13.66 -8.01 -2.59
CA ILE A 70 -12.44 -8.53 -1.96
C ILE A 70 -12.74 -9.02 -0.54
N GLN A 71 -13.48 -8.26 0.27
CA GLN A 71 -13.86 -8.65 1.63
C GLN A 71 -14.70 -9.93 1.66
N GLU A 72 -15.73 -10.01 0.81
CA GLU A 72 -16.57 -11.21 0.69
C GLU A 72 -15.73 -12.47 0.30
N ALA A 73 -14.75 -12.30 -0.59
CA ALA A 73 -13.88 -13.39 -0.97
C ALA A 73 -12.94 -13.82 0.17
N LEU A 74 -12.39 -12.88 0.95
CA LEU A 74 -11.56 -13.16 2.13
C LEU A 74 -12.37 -13.87 3.21
N GLU A 75 -13.58 -13.37 3.54
CA GLU A 75 -14.49 -13.98 4.51
C GLU A 75 -14.86 -15.42 4.13
N LEU A 76 -15.15 -15.65 2.84
CA LEU A 76 -15.46 -17.00 2.33
C LEU A 76 -14.27 -17.96 2.50
N ARG A 77 -13.05 -17.49 2.22
CA ARG A 77 -11.82 -18.29 2.40
C ARG A 77 -11.53 -18.55 3.87
N MET A 78 -11.70 -17.57 4.72
CA MET A 78 -11.55 -17.70 6.18
C MET A 78 -12.55 -18.76 6.71
N PHE A 79 -13.81 -18.64 6.30
CA PHE A 79 -14.85 -19.64 6.65
C PHE A 79 -14.50 -21.04 6.16
N ALA A 80 -14.04 -21.18 4.92
CA ALA A 80 -13.62 -22.48 4.40
C ALA A 80 -12.44 -23.05 5.18
N ALA A 81 -11.45 -22.24 5.53
CA ALA A 81 -10.31 -22.64 6.36
C ALA A 81 -10.74 -23.09 7.76
N SER A 82 -11.75 -22.44 8.36
CA SER A 82 -12.28 -22.81 9.69
C SER A 82 -12.95 -24.20 9.71
N GLN A 83 -13.40 -24.70 8.55
CA GLN A 83 -14.02 -26.02 8.42
C GLN A 83 -13.00 -27.14 8.13
N ASP A 84 -11.75 -26.77 7.77
CA ASP A 84 -10.67 -27.73 7.53
C ASP A 84 -9.83 -27.92 8.81
N PRO A 85 -9.68 -29.13 9.34
CA PRO A 85 -8.84 -29.39 10.52
C PRO A 85 -7.37 -28.95 10.37
N ASN A 86 -6.89 -28.82 9.13
CA ASN A 86 -5.55 -28.31 8.82
C ASN A 86 -5.57 -26.89 8.25
N GLY A 87 -6.74 -26.24 8.24
CA GLY A 87 -6.91 -24.89 7.71
C GLY A 87 -6.35 -23.85 8.66
N GLU A 88 -5.71 -22.82 8.10
CA GLU A 88 -5.17 -21.68 8.83
C GLU A 88 -6.03 -20.45 8.56
N GLU A 89 -7.02 -20.22 9.43
CA GLU A 89 -7.92 -19.05 9.32
C GLU A 89 -7.15 -17.72 9.29
N SER A 90 -6.11 -17.60 10.13
CA SER A 90 -5.29 -16.39 10.25
C SER A 90 -4.57 -16.00 8.95
N ALA A 91 -4.35 -16.94 8.04
CA ALA A 91 -3.78 -16.67 6.72
C ALA A 91 -4.68 -15.78 5.85
N TRP A 92 -5.99 -15.73 6.16
CA TRP A 92 -6.97 -14.94 5.42
C TRP A 92 -7.42 -13.66 6.16
N ASP A 93 -6.91 -13.42 7.38
CA ASP A 93 -7.10 -12.16 8.13
C ASP A 93 -6.18 -11.06 7.57
N VAL A 94 -6.44 -10.68 6.32
CA VAL A 94 -5.64 -9.73 5.54
C VAL A 94 -6.40 -8.43 5.39
N PRO A 95 -5.89 -7.29 5.92
CA PRO A 95 -6.58 -6.01 5.84
C PRO A 95 -6.73 -5.51 4.39
N VAL A 96 -7.91 -4.98 4.10
CA VAL A 96 -8.21 -4.24 2.86
C VAL A 96 -8.14 -2.74 3.18
N VAL A 97 -7.16 -2.05 2.62
CA VAL A 97 -6.81 -0.67 2.95
C VAL A 97 -6.98 0.23 1.74
N LEU A 98 -7.72 1.32 1.87
CA LEU A 98 -7.84 2.31 0.82
C LEU A 98 -6.51 3.03 0.58
N PHE A 99 -6.14 3.14 -0.70
CA PHE A 99 -5.00 3.92 -1.19
C PHE A 99 -5.50 4.94 -2.22
N PRO A 100 -6.27 5.96 -1.77
CA PRO A 100 -7.07 6.79 -2.67
C PRO A 100 -6.26 7.93 -3.29
N GLY A 101 -6.65 8.32 -4.50
CA GLY A 101 -6.17 9.56 -5.12
C GLY A 101 -6.78 10.82 -4.51
N GLY A 102 -7.86 10.71 -3.72
CA GLY A 102 -8.55 11.82 -3.07
C GLY A 102 -9.83 11.37 -2.34
N ALA A 103 -10.56 12.31 -1.76
CA ALA A 103 -11.79 12.07 -0.99
C ALA A 103 -13.01 11.65 -1.83
N HIS A 104 -12.83 11.38 -3.09
CA HIS A 104 -13.83 10.85 -4.05
C HIS A 104 -13.68 9.34 -4.28
N ALA A 105 -12.78 8.68 -3.57
CA ALA A 105 -12.44 7.26 -3.75
C ALA A 105 -12.49 6.54 -2.39
N LEU A 106 -13.61 6.68 -1.68
CA LEU A 106 -13.81 6.16 -0.33
C LEU A 106 -14.82 5.02 -0.31
N SER A 107 -14.63 4.08 0.61
CA SER A 107 -15.52 2.94 0.82
C SER A 107 -15.64 2.61 2.30
N PRO A 108 -16.86 2.38 2.84
CA PRO A 108 -17.04 1.89 4.20
C PRO A 108 -16.75 0.38 4.34
N ALA A 109 -16.53 -0.33 3.23
CA ALA A 109 -16.17 -1.74 3.24
C ALA A 109 -14.68 -1.99 3.44
N ALA A 110 -13.85 -0.94 3.50
CA ALA A 110 -12.43 -1.07 3.81
C ALA A 110 -12.20 -1.05 5.33
N ASP A 111 -11.18 -1.78 5.79
CA ASP A 111 -10.78 -1.81 7.20
C ASP A 111 -10.08 -0.51 7.61
N ALA A 112 -9.26 0.03 6.71
CA ALA A 112 -8.48 1.23 6.96
C ALA A 112 -8.24 2.04 5.68
N ILE A 113 -7.62 3.20 5.86
CA ILE A 113 -7.16 4.07 4.77
C ILE A 113 -5.74 4.56 5.06
N THR A 114 -4.88 4.60 4.05
CA THR A 114 -3.66 5.40 4.12
C THR A 114 -4.05 6.88 4.18
N PHE A 115 -4.14 7.42 5.40
CA PHE A 115 -4.45 8.83 5.62
C PHE A 115 -3.18 9.65 5.37
N MET A 116 -2.86 9.81 4.08
CA MET A 116 -1.56 10.26 3.63
C MET A 116 -1.52 11.74 3.30
N MET A 117 -0.41 12.38 3.67
CA MET A 117 -0.01 13.70 3.20
C MET A 117 1.05 13.52 2.11
N LEU A 118 0.80 14.00 0.89
CA LEU A 118 1.83 14.08 -0.15
C LEU A 118 2.80 15.21 0.18
N MET A 119 3.83 14.89 0.98
CA MET A 119 4.66 15.87 1.69
C MET A 119 5.45 16.79 0.77
N ASN A 120 5.84 16.31 -0.41
CA ASN A 120 6.56 17.10 -1.42
C ASN A 120 5.65 17.62 -2.55
N SER A 121 4.34 17.72 -2.31
CA SER A 121 3.40 18.36 -3.23
C SER A 121 3.45 19.87 -3.16
N THR A 122 3.36 20.54 -4.31
CA THR A 122 3.12 21.99 -4.40
C THR A 122 1.64 22.36 -4.32
N LYS A 123 0.73 21.34 -4.31
CA LYS A 123 -0.72 21.56 -4.31
C LYS A 123 -1.29 21.32 -2.92
N ARG A 124 -1.91 22.35 -2.33
CA ARG A 124 -2.56 22.27 -1.00
C ARG A 124 -3.60 21.14 -0.92
N ALA A 125 -4.25 20.79 -2.05
CA ALA A 125 -5.21 19.70 -2.10
C ALA A 125 -4.62 18.40 -1.54
N PHE A 126 -3.41 18.03 -1.95
CA PHE A 126 -2.77 16.78 -1.54
C PHE A 126 -1.96 16.88 -0.24
N LEU A 127 -1.70 18.10 0.24
CA LEU A 127 -1.10 18.30 1.58
C LEU A 127 -2.13 18.09 2.69
N VAL A 128 -3.31 18.70 2.57
CA VAL A 128 -4.33 18.67 3.63
C VAL A 128 -5.77 18.76 3.09
N GLY A 129 -5.97 19.18 1.84
CA GLY A 129 -7.30 19.48 1.32
C GLY A 129 -8.19 18.25 1.20
N GLU A 130 -7.68 17.17 0.62
CA GLU A 130 -8.42 15.91 0.46
C GLU A 130 -8.65 15.23 1.82
N GLN A 131 -7.68 15.31 2.73
CA GLN A 131 -7.79 14.76 4.09
C GLN A 131 -8.92 15.46 4.86
N VAL A 132 -9.00 16.79 4.81
CA VAL A 132 -10.08 17.57 5.45
C VAL A 132 -11.45 17.21 4.86
N ARG A 133 -11.54 16.96 3.55
CA ARG A 133 -12.79 16.56 2.88
C ARG A 133 -13.22 15.14 3.27
N GLY A 134 -12.26 14.21 3.38
CA GLY A 134 -12.53 12.79 3.67
C GLY A 134 -12.77 12.49 5.15
N ALA A 135 -12.17 13.24 6.07
CA ALA A 135 -12.19 12.93 7.49
C ALA A 135 -13.59 12.72 8.10
N PRO A 136 -14.63 13.55 7.80
CA PRO A 136 -15.96 13.32 8.34
C PRO A 136 -16.62 12.01 7.87
N TYR A 137 -16.27 11.54 6.66
CA TYR A 137 -16.73 10.26 6.16
C TYR A 137 -16.07 9.11 6.93
N LEU A 138 -14.75 9.16 7.11
CA LEU A 138 -14.00 8.13 7.82
C LEU A 138 -14.47 7.97 9.25
N GLU A 139 -14.68 9.09 9.97
CA GLU A 139 -15.24 9.09 11.33
C GLU A 139 -16.64 8.46 11.37
N ARG A 140 -17.51 8.86 10.43
CA ARG A 140 -18.89 8.36 10.36
C ARG A 140 -18.98 6.85 10.17
N PHE A 141 -18.10 6.27 9.35
CA PHE A 141 -18.14 4.86 8.97
C PHE A 141 -17.12 3.99 9.73
N GLY A 142 -16.32 4.59 10.61
CA GLY A 142 -15.38 3.87 11.45
C GLY A 142 -14.19 3.26 10.69
N VAL A 143 -13.85 3.81 9.50
CA VAL A 143 -12.67 3.39 8.73
C VAL A 143 -11.41 3.88 9.44
N GLU A 144 -10.51 2.97 9.79
CA GLU A 144 -9.29 3.30 10.54
C GLU A 144 -8.33 4.15 9.70
N ALA A 145 -7.88 5.29 10.24
CA ALA A 145 -6.90 6.14 9.56
C ALA A 145 -5.47 5.69 9.89
N LEU A 146 -4.66 5.41 8.85
CA LEU A 146 -3.23 5.10 8.97
C LEU A 146 -2.42 6.37 8.65
N PRO A 147 -1.92 7.13 9.66
CA PRO A 147 -1.20 8.37 9.43
C PRO A 147 0.09 8.12 8.64
N THR A 148 0.15 8.64 7.41
CA THR A 148 1.20 8.32 6.44
C THR A 148 1.81 9.58 5.85
N GLY A 149 3.13 9.74 5.99
CA GLY A 149 3.90 10.65 5.14
C GLY A 149 4.13 9.98 3.79
N TYR A 150 3.77 10.65 2.70
CA TYR A 150 3.92 10.14 1.34
C TYR A 150 4.86 11.04 0.56
N VAL A 151 5.95 10.49 0.04
CA VAL A 151 7.01 11.23 -0.65
C VAL A 151 7.26 10.59 -2.00
N VAL A 152 7.14 11.38 -3.07
CA VAL A 152 7.38 10.90 -4.44
C VAL A 152 8.82 11.17 -4.84
N CYS A 153 9.51 10.07 -5.19
CA CYS A 153 10.87 10.08 -5.70
C CYS A 153 10.86 10.00 -7.25
N ALA A 154 11.94 10.41 -7.88
CA ALA A 154 12.12 10.21 -9.32
C ALA A 154 12.04 8.72 -9.69
N PRO A 155 11.43 8.38 -10.84
CA PRO A 155 10.89 9.24 -11.88
C PRO A 155 9.49 9.83 -11.62
N GLY A 156 8.78 9.42 -10.56
CA GLY A 156 7.53 10.01 -10.09
C GLY A 156 6.25 9.52 -10.79
N GLY A 157 6.34 9.18 -12.06
CA GLY A 157 5.19 8.69 -12.82
C GLY A 157 3.94 9.58 -12.73
N ARG A 158 2.77 8.98 -12.93
CA ARG A 158 1.49 9.70 -12.90
C ARG A 158 1.21 10.37 -11.55
N VAL A 159 1.59 9.75 -10.45
CA VAL A 159 1.34 10.33 -9.11
C VAL A 159 2.13 11.62 -8.90
N GLY A 160 3.37 11.69 -9.41
CA GLY A 160 4.16 12.92 -9.38
C GLY A 160 3.51 14.05 -10.18
N GLU A 161 2.99 13.76 -11.36
CA GLU A 161 2.30 14.73 -12.23
C GLU A 161 0.98 15.21 -11.61
N VAL A 162 0.09 14.28 -11.25
CA VAL A 162 -1.22 14.58 -10.66
C VAL A 162 -1.05 15.31 -9.33
N GLY A 163 -0.18 14.79 -8.48
CA GLY A 163 0.13 15.34 -7.17
C GLY A 163 0.89 16.67 -7.21
N GLY A 164 1.51 17.01 -8.35
CA GLY A 164 2.40 18.18 -8.44
C GLY A 164 3.57 18.08 -7.50
N ALA A 165 4.19 16.90 -7.43
CA ALA A 165 5.29 16.65 -6.53
C ALA A 165 6.63 17.23 -7.04
N GLU A 166 7.39 17.86 -6.15
CA GLU A 166 8.80 18.15 -6.37
C GLU A 166 9.59 16.87 -6.12
N LEU A 167 9.95 16.17 -7.20
CA LEU A 167 10.50 14.82 -7.13
C LEU A 167 11.86 14.80 -6.42
N ILE A 168 12.01 13.90 -5.45
CA ILE A 168 13.31 13.63 -4.81
C ILE A 168 14.21 12.87 -5.80
N GLN A 169 15.35 13.45 -6.14
CA GLN A 169 16.32 12.81 -7.04
C GLN A 169 17.15 11.75 -6.30
N PRO A 170 17.78 10.79 -7.01
CA PRO A 170 18.56 9.72 -6.38
C PRO A 170 19.68 10.18 -5.45
N ASP A 171 20.23 11.37 -5.67
CA ASP A 171 21.30 11.99 -4.89
C ASP A 171 20.82 12.95 -3.79
N ASP A 172 19.49 13.19 -3.69
CA ASP A 172 18.88 14.08 -2.69
C ASP A 172 18.71 13.40 -1.32
N VAL A 173 19.73 12.70 -0.83
CA VAL A 173 19.68 11.94 0.44
C VAL A 173 19.38 12.82 1.66
N ASP A 174 19.94 14.04 1.71
CA ASP A 174 19.69 14.99 2.80
C ASP A 174 18.21 15.45 2.80
N LEU A 175 17.62 15.60 1.61
CA LEU A 175 16.24 16.03 1.48
C LEU A 175 15.26 14.92 1.89
N VAL A 176 15.48 13.66 1.48
CA VAL A 176 14.64 12.54 1.94
C VAL A 176 14.76 12.33 3.45
N HIS A 177 15.96 12.52 4.03
CA HIS A 177 16.15 12.51 5.47
C HIS A 177 15.32 13.59 6.18
N ALA A 178 15.33 14.81 5.65
CA ALA A 178 14.54 15.91 6.19
C ALA A 178 13.03 15.61 6.13
N TYR A 179 12.51 15.00 5.04
CA TYR A 179 11.12 14.58 4.95
C TYR A 179 10.78 13.46 5.95
N ALA A 180 11.65 12.48 6.16
CA ALA A 180 11.45 11.43 7.14
C ALA A 180 11.40 11.99 8.56
N LEU A 181 12.32 12.91 8.93
CA LEU A 181 12.27 13.61 10.22
C LEU A 181 10.99 14.42 10.38
N CYS A 182 10.57 15.12 9.34
CA CYS A 182 9.34 15.90 9.33
C CYS A 182 8.11 15.02 9.54
N ALA A 183 8.01 13.88 8.83
CA ALA A 183 6.95 12.90 9.01
C ALA A 183 6.86 12.41 10.46
N ARG A 184 8.00 12.05 11.05
CA ARG A 184 8.07 11.65 12.46
C ARG A 184 7.63 12.78 13.41
N MET A 185 8.05 14.02 13.16
CA MET A 185 7.70 15.19 13.99
C MET A 185 6.22 15.55 13.89
N TYR A 186 5.56 15.28 12.75
CA TYR A 186 4.12 15.37 12.61
C TYR A 186 3.36 14.23 13.34
N GLY A 187 4.07 13.20 13.81
CA GLY A 187 3.45 12.04 14.48
C GLY A 187 2.90 11.01 13.50
N PHE A 188 3.37 11.00 12.25
CA PHE A 188 3.04 9.91 11.33
C PHE A 188 3.70 8.62 11.79
N SER A 189 2.97 7.51 11.64
CA SER A 189 3.47 6.16 11.95
C SER A 189 4.13 5.51 10.75
N LEU A 190 3.72 5.92 9.55
CA LEU A 190 4.17 5.36 8.28
C LEU A 190 4.86 6.43 7.43
N LEU A 191 5.91 6.01 6.73
CA LEU A 191 6.51 6.77 5.63
C LEU A 191 6.48 5.91 4.37
N TYR A 192 5.94 6.45 3.27
CA TYR A 192 5.89 5.77 2.00
C TYR A 192 6.75 6.51 0.97
N LEU A 193 7.77 5.84 0.43
CA LEU A 193 8.56 6.34 -0.70
C LEU A 193 8.05 5.71 -1.99
N GLU A 194 7.67 6.53 -2.95
CA GLU A 194 7.00 6.14 -4.19
C GLU A 194 7.80 6.57 -5.42
N ALA A 195 8.13 5.63 -6.31
CA ALA A 195 8.74 5.96 -7.61
C ALA A 195 7.73 6.23 -8.74
N GLY A 196 6.44 5.94 -8.50
CA GLY A 196 5.35 6.06 -9.48
C GLY A 196 4.90 4.71 -10.04
N SER A 197 3.60 4.53 -10.17
CA SER A 197 3.01 3.33 -10.79
C SER A 197 3.50 3.21 -12.24
N GLY A 198 3.98 2.03 -12.62
CA GLY A 198 4.53 1.77 -13.94
C GLY A 198 5.90 2.38 -14.20
N ALA A 199 6.56 2.96 -13.21
CA ALA A 199 7.92 3.48 -13.33
C ALA A 199 8.89 2.42 -13.87
N ASN A 200 9.89 2.86 -14.63
CA ASN A 200 10.90 1.95 -15.18
C ASN A 200 11.99 1.60 -14.16
N THR A 201 12.13 2.42 -13.13
CA THR A 201 13.11 2.23 -12.05
C THR A 201 12.43 2.41 -10.70
N PRO A 202 12.74 1.56 -9.70
CA PRO A 202 12.27 1.75 -8.33
C PRO A 202 12.95 2.94 -7.64
N VAL A 203 12.52 3.24 -6.42
CA VAL A 203 13.19 4.21 -5.53
C VAL A 203 14.66 3.81 -5.34
N HIS A 204 15.57 4.79 -5.42
CA HIS A 204 17.00 4.52 -5.28
C HIS A 204 17.33 3.99 -3.87
N PRO A 205 18.17 2.92 -3.73
CA PRO A 205 18.48 2.32 -2.44
C PRO A 205 19.02 3.29 -1.39
N ASP A 206 19.83 4.28 -1.78
CA ASP A 206 20.38 5.27 -0.83
C ASP A 206 19.28 6.13 -0.19
N LEU A 207 18.21 6.46 -0.94
CA LEU A 207 17.05 7.15 -0.38
C LEU A 207 16.30 6.28 0.63
N ILE A 208 16.15 4.98 0.32
CA ILE A 208 15.52 4.01 1.22
C ILE A 208 16.33 3.86 2.51
N THR A 209 17.65 3.66 2.40
CA THR A 209 18.56 3.50 3.54
C THR A 209 18.54 4.75 4.42
N THR A 210 18.54 5.92 3.81
CA THR A 210 18.49 7.20 4.53
C THR A 210 17.15 7.37 5.28
N ALA A 211 16.03 7.09 4.62
CA ALA A 211 14.72 7.15 5.27
C ALA A 211 14.58 6.12 6.39
N ALA A 212 15.09 4.88 6.20
CA ALA A 212 15.07 3.80 7.18
C ALA A 212 15.90 4.12 8.44
N SER A 213 16.89 5.02 8.33
CA SER A 213 17.69 5.46 9.48
C SER A 213 16.90 6.30 10.51
N VAL A 214 15.73 6.79 10.15
CA VAL A 214 14.88 7.59 11.05
C VAL A 214 13.96 6.65 11.85
N GLU A 215 14.35 6.40 13.09
CA GLU A 215 13.58 5.54 14.00
C GLU A 215 12.16 6.07 14.27
N GLY A 216 11.23 5.15 14.52
CA GLY A 216 9.84 5.46 14.88
C GLY A 216 8.88 5.60 13.68
N LEU A 217 9.38 5.31 12.47
CA LEU A 217 8.56 5.21 11.25
C LEU A 217 8.59 3.78 10.71
N THR A 218 7.47 3.28 10.23
CA THR A 218 7.42 2.08 9.39
C THR A 218 7.55 2.48 7.94
N LEU A 219 8.58 1.97 7.25
CA LEU A 219 8.91 2.38 5.88
C LEU A 219 8.26 1.45 4.85
N LEU A 220 7.41 2.04 4.01
CA LEU A 220 6.81 1.42 2.84
C LEU A 220 7.54 1.92 1.58
N VAL A 221 7.78 1.02 0.62
CA VAL A 221 8.42 1.39 -0.66
C VAL A 221 7.63 0.78 -1.82
N GLY A 222 7.31 1.59 -2.83
CA GLY A 222 6.58 1.15 -4.01
C GLY A 222 6.97 1.89 -5.28
N GLY A 223 6.36 1.46 -6.39
CA GLY A 223 6.63 1.96 -7.73
C GLY A 223 7.88 1.33 -8.36
N GLY A 224 7.76 0.91 -9.61
CA GLY A 224 8.87 0.36 -10.40
C GLY A 224 9.37 -1.03 -9.99
N MET A 225 8.80 -1.67 -8.99
CA MET A 225 9.16 -3.02 -8.53
C MET A 225 8.67 -4.07 -9.54
N ARG A 226 9.56 -4.59 -10.37
CA ARG A 226 9.24 -5.52 -11.47
C ARG A 226 9.87 -6.89 -11.33
N THR A 227 10.99 -6.98 -10.64
CA THR A 227 11.79 -8.21 -10.48
C THR A 227 12.06 -8.51 -9.00
N ALA A 228 12.36 -9.78 -8.70
CA ALA A 228 12.83 -10.19 -7.37
C ALA A 228 14.06 -9.39 -6.92
N ASP A 229 14.97 -9.07 -7.85
CA ASP A 229 16.17 -8.27 -7.56
C ASP A 229 15.80 -6.82 -7.15
N ASP A 230 14.74 -6.23 -7.74
CA ASP A 230 14.28 -4.90 -7.32
C ASP A 230 13.77 -4.93 -5.88
N VAL A 231 12.99 -5.95 -5.55
CA VAL A 231 12.48 -6.17 -4.19
C VAL A 231 13.62 -6.42 -3.20
N ALA A 232 14.53 -7.33 -3.52
CA ALA A 232 15.67 -7.66 -2.66
C ALA A 232 16.52 -6.42 -2.33
N ARG A 233 16.83 -5.58 -3.36
CA ARG A 233 17.57 -4.33 -3.13
C ARG A 233 16.83 -3.34 -2.23
N ALA A 234 15.51 -3.22 -2.36
CA ALA A 234 14.73 -2.35 -1.50
C ALA A 234 14.68 -2.86 -0.05
N VAL A 235 14.56 -4.18 0.14
CA VAL A 235 14.58 -4.83 1.45
C VAL A 235 15.96 -4.68 2.10
N GLU A 236 17.04 -4.96 1.39
CA GLU A 236 18.41 -4.75 1.85
C GLU A 236 18.68 -3.30 2.27
N ALA A 237 18.07 -2.34 1.56
CA ALA A 237 18.14 -0.92 1.89
C ALA A 237 17.28 -0.51 3.11
N GLY A 238 16.42 -1.40 3.64
CA GLY A 238 15.67 -1.18 4.87
C GLY A 238 14.16 -0.97 4.69
N ALA A 239 13.60 -1.26 3.50
CA ALA A 239 12.15 -1.29 3.32
C ALA A 239 11.51 -2.38 4.20
N GLN A 240 10.49 -2.02 5.00
CA GLN A 240 9.76 -2.96 5.84
C GLN A 240 8.51 -3.51 5.13
N TRP A 241 7.99 -2.75 4.19
CA TRP A 241 6.88 -3.14 3.33
C TRP A 241 7.19 -2.81 1.88
N ILE A 242 6.94 -3.78 1.01
CA ILE A 242 7.05 -3.64 -0.45
C ILE A 242 5.64 -3.56 -1.04
N VAL A 243 5.40 -2.54 -1.87
CA VAL A 243 4.11 -2.35 -2.55
C VAL A 243 4.27 -2.60 -4.04
N THR A 244 3.48 -3.54 -4.58
CA THR A 244 3.43 -3.80 -6.03
C THR A 244 2.02 -3.68 -6.57
N GLY A 245 1.85 -3.01 -7.70
CA GLY A 245 0.57 -2.83 -8.39
C GLY A 245 0.62 -3.30 -9.84
N THR A 246 1.53 -2.75 -10.64
CA THR A 246 1.64 -3.02 -12.09
C THR A 246 1.73 -4.52 -12.41
N VAL A 247 2.36 -5.31 -11.55
CA VAL A 247 2.47 -6.77 -11.72
C VAL A 247 1.10 -7.46 -11.76
N THR A 248 0.12 -6.93 -11.02
CA THR A 248 -1.24 -7.47 -11.00
C THR A 248 -2.04 -7.06 -12.23
N GLU A 249 -1.73 -5.88 -12.77
CA GLU A 249 -2.42 -5.31 -13.93
C GLU A 249 -1.95 -5.96 -15.24
N ASP A 250 -0.65 -6.19 -15.38
CA ASP A 250 0.02 -6.66 -16.59
C ASP A 250 -0.05 -8.21 -16.77
N ALA A 251 -0.49 -8.95 -15.76
CA ALA A 251 -0.62 -10.40 -15.85
C ALA A 251 -1.79 -10.79 -16.78
N SER A 252 -1.51 -11.64 -17.77
CA SER A 252 -2.48 -12.12 -18.76
C SER A 252 -3.37 -13.27 -18.24
N SER A 253 -2.96 -13.91 -17.14
CA SER A 253 -3.69 -15.00 -16.47
C SER A 253 -3.40 -15.03 -14.97
N MET A 254 -4.26 -15.74 -14.21
CA MET A 254 -4.05 -15.92 -12.76
C MET A 254 -2.80 -16.78 -12.46
N ASP A 255 -2.46 -17.72 -13.34
CA ASP A 255 -1.25 -18.53 -13.19
C ASP A 255 0.01 -17.68 -13.37
N GLU A 256 0.06 -16.82 -14.38
CA GLU A 256 1.15 -15.86 -14.58
C GLU A 256 1.24 -14.89 -13.39
N LEU A 257 0.11 -14.40 -12.89
CA LEU A 257 0.08 -13.55 -11.70
C LEU A 257 0.70 -14.26 -10.50
N ARG A 258 0.32 -15.53 -10.29
CA ARG A 258 0.86 -16.38 -9.21
C ARG A 258 2.37 -16.53 -9.30
N GLU A 259 2.89 -16.85 -10.47
CA GLU A 259 4.33 -16.99 -10.69
C GLU A 259 5.09 -15.70 -10.38
N ARG A 260 4.60 -14.57 -10.90
CA ARG A 260 5.20 -13.26 -10.67
C ARG A 260 5.18 -12.87 -9.19
N LEU A 261 4.02 -13.00 -8.52
CA LEU A 261 3.90 -12.65 -7.10
C LEU A 261 4.74 -13.57 -6.21
N THR A 262 4.76 -14.87 -6.49
CA THR A 262 5.62 -15.82 -5.74
C THR A 262 7.08 -15.42 -5.82
N SER A 263 7.55 -15.01 -7.02
CA SER A 263 8.92 -14.54 -7.21
C SER A 263 9.22 -13.25 -6.45
N LEU A 264 8.32 -12.26 -6.51
CA LEU A 264 8.52 -10.97 -5.84
C LEU A 264 8.43 -11.09 -4.31
N ILE A 265 7.41 -11.81 -3.83
CA ILE A 265 7.19 -11.98 -2.37
C ILE A 265 8.28 -12.85 -1.76
N GLY A 266 8.76 -13.86 -2.47
CA GLY A 266 9.92 -14.66 -2.04
C GLY A 266 11.19 -13.85 -1.84
N ALA A 267 11.31 -12.67 -2.45
CA ALA A 267 12.44 -11.77 -2.27
C ALA A 267 12.28 -10.81 -1.06
N CYS A 268 11.16 -10.87 -0.36
CA CYS A 268 10.97 -10.10 0.89
C CYS A 268 11.69 -10.73 2.10
N GLY A 269 12.15 -12.00 2.01
CA GLY A 269 12.95 -12.64 3.05
C GLY A 269 12.59 -14.08 3.31
#